data_90af6f9ff70aef3c7be96620949ecbfc
#
_entry.id   90af6f9ff70aef3c7be96620949ecbfc
#
_cell.length_a   1.000
_cell.length_b   1.000
_cell.length_c   1.000
_cell.angle_alpha   90.00
_cell.angle_beta   90.00
_cell.angle_gamma   90.00
#
_symmetry.space_group_name_H-M   'P 1'
#
loop_
_entity.id
_entity.type
_entity.pdbx_description
1 polymer ?
#
loop_
_entity_poly.entity_id
_entity_poly.type
_entity_poly.pdbx_seq_one_letter_code
_entity_poly.pdbx_strand_id
1 'polypeptide(L)'
;MSESLTSTNLSAEENISLYEHLLESSPNDASALEALATAYEQAGNTLRARATLIRLSRVLISKRDRNAAAGIIEKLRPHAEADFDALEALASLETLVRETPEDAASSAAPAPAAEPPPVGAILDQIILNREMSLAWDLRSAGLLKDDEYAQIIDDLSVQIAESRVAEEHKAAISVLHAALDRSIPGFDGIVQHLAEKSRRPFLDLNAFEPQAVDLHGVPKSYLRRQGAIVFDEVGGEFLVGILNPVDETLRKDLGHYLGVPCHFYLVAPEAFDKAWEKIGD
;
A
#
# COMPACT_ATOMS: atom_id res chain seq x y z
N MET A 1 23.98 44.80 30.16
CA MET A 1 22.64 44.59 29.62
C MET A 1 22.69 43.34 28.78
N SER A 2 22.28 42.22 29.37
CA SER A 2 22.29 40.92 28.69
C SER A 2 20.88 40.71 28.19
N GLU A 3 20.70 40.80 26.88
CA GLU A 3 19.44 40.38 26.22
C GLU A 3 19.36 38.87 26.28
N SER A 4 18.46 38.39 27.11
CA SER A 4 18.02 37.01 27.12
C SER A 4 17.25 36.75 25.84
N LEU A 5 17.82 35.94 24.95
CA LEU A 5 17.10 35.34 23.81
C LEU A 5 16.00 34.47 24.39
N THR A 6 14.78 34.98 24.40
CA THR A 6 13.57 34.22 24.69
C THR A 6 13.39 33.21 23.55
N SER A 7 13.69 31.94 23.85
CA SER A 7 13.24 30.82 23.01
C SER A 7 11.73 30.89 22.94
N THR A 8 11.22 31.32 21.81
CA THR A 8 9.78 31.28 21.51
C THR A 8 9.39 29.81 21.44
N ASN A 9 8.75 29.29 22.49
CA ASN A 9 8.13 27.99 22.46
C ASN A 9 6.92 28.07 21.49
N LEU A 10 7.15 27.69 20.26
CA LEU A 10 6.07 27.50 19.26
C LEU A 10 5.07 26.46 19.78
N SER A 11 3.80 26.68 19.53
CA SER A 11 2.77 25.66 19.85
C SER A 11 3.01 24.38 19.04
N ALA A 12 2.45 23.25 19.50
CA ALA A 12 2.58 22.00 18.77
C ALA A 12 2.03 22.11 17.32
N GLU A 13 0.98 22.91 17.12
CA GLU A 13 0.38 23.14 15.80
C GLU A 13 1.29 23.98 14.88
N GLU A 14 1.94 25.00 15.41
CA GLU A 14 2.90 25.81 14.66
C GLU A 14 4.13 24.99 14.25
N ASN A 15 4.61 24.11 15.13
CA ASN A 15 5.69 23.18 14.84
C ASN A 15 5.31 22.19 13.75
N ILE A 16 4.09 21.63 13.79
CA ILE A 16 3.58 20.73 12.74
C ILE A 16 3.61 21.45 11.39
N SER A 17 3.02 22.64 11.29
CA SER A 17 2.99 23.40 10.03
C SER A 17 4.39 23.72 9.50
N LEU A 18 5.33 24.07 10.39
CA LEU A 18 6.71 24.35 10.01
C LEU A 18 7.40 23.12 9.42
N TYR A 19 7.29 21.96 10.09
CA TYR A 19 7.96 20.74 9.64
C TYR A 19 7.30 20.12 8.42
N GLU A 20 5.97 20.22 8.26
CA GLU A 20 5.28 19.84 7.02
C GLU A 20 5.81 20.64 5.83
N HIS A 21 5.96 21.97 5.98
CA HIS A 21 6.51 22.82 4.92
C HIS A 21 8.00 22.53 4.62
N LEU A 22 8.82 22.21 5.63
CA LEU A 22 10.20 21.76 5.42
C LEU A 22 10.25 20.45 4.62
N LEU A 23 9.34 19.54 4.89
CA LEU A 23 9.26 18.24 4.20
C LEU A 23 8.70 18.34 2.77
N GLU A 24 8.03 19.44 2.39
CA GLU A 24 7.72 19.74 0.98
C GLU A 24 8.99 19.95 0.16
N SER A 25 9.97 20.65 0.76
CA SER A 25 11.26 20.94 0.11
C SER A 25 12.25 19.77 0.19
N SER A 26 12.19 19.00 1.28
CA SER A 26 13.11 17.89 1.58
C SER A 26 12.37 16.69 2.15
N PRO A 27 11.69 15.91 1.30
CA PRO A 27 10.77 14.84 1.73
C PRO A 27 11.39 13.73 2.59
N ASN A 28 12.71 13.55 2.51
CA ASN A 28 13.46 12.48 3.19
C ASN A 28 14.46 13.05 4.24
N ASP A 29 14.17 14.25 4.80
CA ASP A 29 14.94 14.78 5.91
C ASP A 29 14.54 14.04 7.20
N ALA A 30 15.48 13.24 7.73
CA ALA A 30 15.25 12.44 8.92
C ALA A 30 15.00 13.29 10.16
N SER A 31 15.70 14.41 10.29
CA SER A 31 15.55 15.33 11.44
C SER A 31 14.19 16.02 11.42
N ALA A 32 13.74 16.47 10.26
CA ALA A 32 12.43 17.08 10.10
C ALA A 32 11.30 16.06 10.35
N LEU A 33 11.45 14.81 9.87
CA LEU A 33 10.49 13.73 10.12
C LEU A 33 10.42 13.37 11.62
N GLU A 34 11.55 13.31 12.31
CA GLU A 34 11.57 13.03 13.76
C GLU A 34 10.90 14.15 14.57
N ALA A 35 11.21 15.40 14.23
CA ALA A 35 10.62 16.56 14.86
C ALA A 35 9.10 16.63 14.60
N LEU A 36 8.66 16.32 13.37
CA LEU A 36 7.24 16.26 13.02
C LEU A 36 6.51 15.17 13.80
N ALA A 37 7.09 13.96 13.91
CA ALA A 37 6.50 12.88 14.69
C ALA A 37 6.32 13.30 16.16
N THR A 38 7.33 13.92 16.75
CA THR A 38 7.27 14.45 18.14
C THR A 38 6.22 15.55 18.30
N ALA A 39 6.09 16.45 17.31
CA ALA A 39 5.05 17.48 17.32
C ALA A 39 3.64 16.89 17.24
N TYR A 40 3.42 15.84 16.44
CA TYR A 40 2.15 15.12 16.42
C TYR A 40 1.85 14.37 17.72
N GLU A 41 2.86 13.78 18.38
CA GLU A 41 2.68 13.17 19.71
C GLU A 41 2.25 14.23 20.74
N GLN A 42 2.89 15.39 20.76
CA GLN A 42 2.53 16.51 21.63
C GLN A 42 1.14 17.07 21.38
N ALA A 43 0.71 17.07 20.12
CA ALA A 43 -0.66 17.46 19.73
C ALA A 43 -1.71 16.34 19.98
N GLY A 44 -1.30 15.16 20.51
CA GLY A 44 -2.19 14.02 20.75
C GLY A 44 -2.64 13.30 19.46
N ASN A 45 -2.03 13.61 18.32
CA ASN A 45 -2.38 12.97 17.04
C ASN A 45 -1.53 11.70 16.80
N THR A 46 -1.86 10.66 17.54
CA THR A 46 -1.13 9.38 17.54
C THR A 46 -1.09 8.71 16.16
N LEU A 47 -2.13 8.88 15.34
CA LEU A 47 -2.18 8.29 14.00
C LEU A 47 -1.15 8.92 13.06
N ARG A 48 -1.06 10.26 13.05
CA ARG A 48 -0.07 10.97 12.22
C ARG A 48 1.34 10.80 12.76
N ALA A 49 1.53 10.78 14.08
CA ALA A 49 2.82 10.49 14.71
C ALA A 49 3.33 9.12 14.24
N ARG A 50 2.51 8.08 14.33
CA ARG A 50 2.84 6.73 13.88
C ARG A 50 3.21 6.68 12.39
N ALA A 51 2.38 7.25 11.51
CA ALA A 51 2.65 7.28 10.08
C ALA A 51 3.98 7.97 9.75
N THR A 52 4.31 9.05 10.48
CA THR A 52 5.56 9.78 10.33
C THR A 52 6.75 8.96 10.83
N LEU A 53 6.62 8.22 11.94
CA LEU A 53 7.65 7.31 12.46
C LEU A 53 7.93 6.15 11.49
N ILE A 54 6.91 5.57 10.88
CA ILE A 54 7.06 4.53 9.85
C ILE A 54 7.80 5.10 8.62
N ARG A 55 7.46 6.30 8.18
CA ARG A 55 8.18 6.98 7.09
C ARG A 55 9.64 7.25 7.45
N LEU A 56 9.91 7.72 8.66
CA LEU A 56 11.26 7.95 9.17
C LEU A 56 12.07 6.65 9.21
N SER A 57 11.47 5.55 9.66
CA SER A 57 12.11 4.23 9.69
C SER A 57 12.62 3.83 8.31
N ARG A 58 11.81 3.98 7.26
CA ARG A 58 12.21 3.71 5.88
C ARG A 58 13.38 4.56 5.43
N VAL A 59 13.42 5.84 5.80
CA VAL A 59 14.53 6.75 5.51
C VAL A 59 15.81 6.32 6.22
N LEU A 60 15.74 5.94 7.50
CA LEU A 60 16.89 5.49 8.27
C LEU A 60 17.46 4.17 7.76
N ILE A 61 16.60 3.23 7.37
CA ILE A 61 16.99 1.96 6.75
C ILE A 61 17.71 2.22 5.43
N SER A 62 17.16 3.09 4.57
CA SER A 62 17.79 3.43 3.28
C SER A 62 19.15 4.10 3.43
N LYS A 63 19.32 4.93 4.47
CA LYS A 63 20.59 5.61 4.81
C LYS A 63 21.54 4.74 5.64
N ARG A 64 21.11 3.56 6.09
CA ARG A 64 21.80 2.70 7.05
C ARG A 64 22.26 3.43 8.33
N ASP A 65 21.45 4.37 8.81
CA ASP A 65 21.74 5.16 10.00
C ASP A 65 21.34 4.38 11.27
N ARG A 66 22.25 3.57 11.78
CA ARG A 66 22.06 2.74 12.96
C ARG A 66 21.90 3.54 14.25
N ASN A 67 22.56 4.69 14.33
CA ASN A 67 22.52 5.49 15.54
C ASN A 67 21.15 6.13 15.73
N ALA A 68 20.60 6.71 14.68
CA ALA A 68 19.24 7.25 14.70
C ALA A 68 18.19 6.14 14.82
N ALA A 69 18.40 4.99 14.17
CA ALA A 69 17.49 3.84 14.23
C ALA A 69 17.24 3.34 15.65
N ALA A 70 18.26 3.29 16.51
CA ALA A 70 18.13 2.84 17.89
C ALA A 70 17.16 3.73 18.71
N GLY A 71 17.15 5.04 18.48
CA GLY A 71 16.22 5.96 19.14
C GLY A 71 14.77 5.82 18.64
N ILE A 72 14.60 5.50 17.37
CA ILE A 72 13.26 5.36 16.77
C ILE A 72 12.59 4.02 17.13
N ILE A 73 13.37 2.97 17.38
CA ILE A 73 12.87 1.68 17.89
C ILE A 73 12.02 1.88 19.15
N GLU A 74 12.52 2.65 20.13
CA GLU A 74 11.80 2.89 21.37
C GLU A 74 10.49 3.69 21.16
N LYS A 75 10.49 4.65 20.24
CA LYS A 75 9.29 5.43 19.89
C LYS A 75 8.27 4.61 19.11
N LEU A 76 8.71 3.68 18.27
CA LEU A 76 7.83 2.89 17.41
C LEU A 76 7.21 1.68 18.15
N ARG A 77 7.88 1.16 19.17
CA ARG A 77 7.46 -0.04 19.92
C ARG A 77 6.03 0.01 20.47
N PRO A 78 5.53 1.12 21.07
CA PRO A 78 4.15 1.20 21.53
C PRO A 78 3.11 1.12 20.41
N HIS A 79 3.49 1.46 19.17
CA HIS A 79 2.62 1.42 18.01
C HIS A 79 2.61 0.07 17.30
N ALA A 80 3.64 -0.76 17.52
CA ALA A 80 3.80 -2.07 16.87
C ALA A 80 2.78 -3.11 17.32
N GLU A 81 2.21 -2.98 18.52
CA GLU A 81 1.19 -3.92 19.04
C GLU A 81 -0.16 -3.77 18.32
N ALA A 82 -0.44 -2.59 17.77
CA ALA A 82 -1.74 -2.25 17.18
C ALA A 82 -1.69 -2.06 15.66
N ASP A 83 -0.50 -2.12 15.04
CA ASP A 83 -0.31 -1.77 13.64
C ASP A 83 0.79 -2.61 12.99
N PHE A 84 0.42 -3.33 11.94
CA PHE A 84 1.33 -4.22 11.23
C PHE A 84 2.49 -3.47 10.55
N ASP A 85 2.24 -2.30 9.96
CA ASP A 85 3.29 -1.50 9.31
C ASP A 85 4.32 -0.98 10.33
N ALA A 86 3.85 -0.64 11.54
CA ALA A 86 4.72 -0.27 12.65
C ALA A 86 5.56 -1.45 13.14
N LEU A 87 4.95 -2.67 13.20
CA LEU A 87 5.65 -3.90 13.55
C LEU A 87 6.74 -4.26 12.54
N GLU A 88 6.43 -4.17 11.24
CA GLU A 88 7.38 -4.42 10.15
C GLU A 88 8.53 -3.40 10.17
N ALA A 89 8.23 -2.12 10.33
CA ALA A 89 9.21 -1.07 10.44
C ALA A 89 10.12 -1.28 11.67
N LEU A 90 9.55 -1.69 12.81
CA LEU A 90 10.29 -2.02 14.01
C LEU A 90 11.25 -3.19 13.79
N ALA A 91 10.79 -4.30 13.21
CA ALA A 91 11.61 -5.48 12.92
C ALA A 91 12.77 -5.15 11.96
N SER A 92 12.52 -4.30 10.96
CA SER A 92 13.52 -3.85 10.00
C SER A 92 14.58 -2.95 10.64
N LEU A 93 14.19 -2.04 11.56
CA LEU A 93 15.12 -1.22 12.34
C LEU A 93 15.95 -2.07 13.31
N GLU A 94 15.34 -3.03 14.00
CA GLU A 94 16.06 -3.94 14.91
C GLU A 94 17.10 -4.78 14.14
N THR A 95 16.79 -5.22 12.94
CA THR A 95 17.73 -5.91 12.04
C THR A 95 18.90 -5.00 11.69
N LEU A 96 18.62 -3.76 11.28
CA LEU A 96 19.64 -2.76 10.94
C LEU A 96 20.59 -2.49 12.11
N VAL A 97 20.08 -2.38 13.33
CA VAL A 97 20.91 -2.13 14.54
C VAL A 97 21.71 -3.37 14.93
N ARG A 98 21.19 -4.57 14.71
CA ARG A 98 21.85 -5.85 15.06
C ARG A 98 22.97 -6.24 14.10
N GLU A 99 22.95 -5.80 12.86
CA GLU A 99 24.03 -6.06 11.89
C GLU A 99 25.36 -5.57 12.45
N THR A 100 26.36 -6.45 12.57
CA THR A 100 27.71 -6.05 13.04
C THR A 100 28.49 -5.40 11.91
N PRO A 101 29.55 -4.59 12.20
CA PRO A 101 30.43 -4.05 11.16
C PRO A 101 31.13 -5.14 10.32
N GLU A 102 31.31 -6.34 10.85
CA GLU A 102 31.89 -7.48 10.14
C GLU A 102 30.91 -8.09 9.13
N ASP A 103 29.60 -8.09 9.40
CA ASP A 103 28.58 -8.52 8.46
C ASP A 103 28.48 -7.54 7.27
N ALA A 104 28.70 -6.26 7.54
CA ALA A 104 28.81 -5.24 6.49
C ALA A 104 30.07 -5.38 5.63
N ALA A 105 31.19 -5.88 6.18
CA ALA A 105 32.44 -6.10 5.45
C ALA A 105 32.45 -7.44 4.68
N SER A 106 31.75 -8.46 5.18
CA SER A 106 31.57 -9.74 4.46
C SER A 106 30.58 -9.63 3.30
N SER A 107 29.67 -8.66 3.34
CA SER A 107 28.81 -8.26 2.22
C SER A 107 29.52 -7.37 1.20
N ALA A 108 30.78 -6.97 1.44
CA ALA A 108 31.58 -6.09 0.59
C ALA A 108 32.58 -6.82 -0.34
N ALA A 109 32.32 -8.07 -0.74
CA ALA A 109 32.73 -8.48 -2.08
C ALA A 109 31.85 -7.70 -3.06
N PRO A 110 32.38 -7.12 -4.17
CA PRO A 110 31.54 -6.39 -5.10
C PRO A 110 30.64 -7.38 -5.84
N ALA A 111 29.56 -7.80 -5.17
CA ALA A 111 28.37 -8.09 -5.91
C ALA A 111 28.01 -6.78 -6.65
N PRO A 112 27.66 -6.82 -7.95
CA PRO A 112 27.19 -5.65 -8.64
C PRO A 112 26.16 -5.00 -7.71
N ALA A 113 26.33 -3.68 -7.47
CA ALA A 113 25.44 -2.92 -6.59
C ALA A 113 24.02 -3.40 -6.88
N ALA A 114 23.36 -4.02 -5.89
CA ALA A 114 22.00 -4.44 -6.07
C ALA A 114 21.26 -3.16 -6.42
N GLU A 115 20.86 -3.06 -7.67
CA GLU A 115 20.00 -1.98 -8.11
C GLU A 115 18.85 -1.90 -7.12
N PRO A 116 18.44 -0.70 -6.67
CA PRO A 116 17.29 -0.56 -5.81
C PRO A 116 16.18 -1.41 -6.44
N PRO A 117 15.43 -2.21 -5.65
CA PRO A 117 14.45 -3.11 -6.22
C PRO A 117 13.60 -2.31 -7.20
N PRO A 118 13.44 -2.76 -8.42
CA PRO A 118 12.73 -1.99 -9.44
C PRO A 118 11.39 -1.59 -8.84
N VAL A 119 10.95 -0.36 -9.10
CA VAL A 119 9.69 0.20 -8.54
C VAL A 119 8.54 -0.81 -8.64
N GLY A 120 8.55 -1.64 -9.68
CA GLY A 120 7.64 -2.77 -9.85
C GLY A 120 7.69 -3.81 -8.72
N ALA A 121 8.86 -4.13 -8.17
CA ALA A 121 8.97 -5.14 -7.10
C ALA A 121 8.40 -4.65 -5.75
N ILE A 122 8.48 -3.35 -5.49
CA ILE A 122 7.86 -2.72 -4.31
C ILE A 122 6.33 -2.75 -4.47
N LEU A 123 5.83 -2.41 -5.65
CA LEU A 123 4.41 -2.45 -5.97
C LEU A 123 3.84 -3.87 -5.82
N ASP A 124 4.57 -4.87 -6.30
CA ASP A 124 4.20 -6.29 -6.17
C ASP A 124 4.03 -6.70 -4.71
N GLN A 125 4.97 -6.30 -3.86
CA GLN A 125 4.89 -6.62 -2.44
C GLN A 125 3.68 -5.96 -1.77
N ILE A 126 3.36 -4.71 -2.15
CA ILE A 126 2.19 -4.01 -1.64
C ILE A 126 0.91 -4.73 -2.07
N ILE A 127 0.80 -5.10 -3.34
CA ILE A 127 -0.37 -5.82 -3.86
C ILE A 127 -0.50 -7.19 -3.18
N LEU A 128 0.60 -7.93 -3.06
CA LEU A 128 0.61 -9.23 -2.39
C LEU A 128 0.08 -9.13 -0.95
N ASN A 129 0.59 -8.20 -0.17
CA ASN A 129 0.18 -8.01 1.21
C ASN A 129 -1.32 -7.68 1.33
N ARG A 130 -1.85 -6.86 0.42
CA ARG A 130 -3.29 -6.51 0.36
C ARG A 130 -4.16 -7.73 0.04
N GLU A 131 -3.75 -8.50 -0.96
CA GLU A 131 -4.48 -9.70 -1.38
C GLU A 131 -4.36 -10.84 -0.33
N MET A 132 -3.22 -11.01 0.31
CA MET A 132 -3.07 -11.94 1.45
C MET A 132 -3.98 -11.55 2.62
N SER A 133 -4.11 -10.26 2.90
CA SER A 133 -5.04 -9.76 3.93
C SER A 133 -6.49 -10.08 3.58
N LEU A 134 -6.87 -9.93 2.31
CA LEU A 134 -8.20 -10.31 1.83
C LEU A 134 -8.44 -11.82 1.96
N ALA A 135 -7.48 -12.65 1.52
CA ALA A 135 -7.57 -14.10 1.65
C ALA A 135 -7.72 -14.56 3.12
N TRP A 136 -6.96 -13.93 4.03
CA TRP A 136 -7.08 -14.17 5.46
C TRP A 136 -8.46 -13.80 6.01
N ASP A 137 -8.99 -12.68 5.59
CA ASP A 137 -10.34 -12.24 5.96
C ASP A 137 -11.40 -13.26 5.53
N LEU A 138 -11.33 -13.75 4.30
CA LEU A 138 -12.26 -14.76 3.77
C LEU A 138 -12.14 -16.09 4.52
N ARG A 139 -10.91 -16.52 4.84
CA ARG A 139 -10.68 -17.69 5.70
C ARG A 139 -11.28 -17.50 7.09
N SER A 140 -11.05 -16.35 7.71
CA SER A 140 -11.55 -16.01 9.04
C SER A 140 -13.08 -15.96 9.10
N ALA A 141 -13.72 -15.59 7.99
CA ALA A 141 -15.17 -15.62 7.80
C ALA A 141 -15.72 -17.03 7.49
N GLY A 142 -14.86 -18.04 7.35
CA GLY A 142 -15.26 -19.42 7.00
C GLY A 142 -15.66 -19.61 5.54
N LEU A 143 -15.31 -18.66 4.67
CA LEU A 143 -15.59 -18.69 3.23
C LEU A 143 -14.48 -19.40 2.44
N LEU A 144 -13.31 -19.56 3.05
CA LEU A 144 -12.20 -20.37 2.55
C LEU A 144 -11.79 -21.38 3.63
N LYS A 145 -11.54 -22.62 3.21
CA LYS A 145 -10.91 -23.63 4.09
C LYS A 145 -9.40 -23.39 4.15
N ASP A 146 -8.73 -24.05 5.10
CA ASP A 146 -7.29 -23.90 5.30
C ASP A 146 -6.46 -24.32 4.09
N ASP A 147 -6.86 -25.38 3.41
CA ASP A 147 -6.23 -25.88 2.19
C ASP A 147 -6.49 -24.96 0.99
N GLU A 148 -7.70 -24.44 0.86
CA GLU A 148 -8.06 -23.46 -0.19
C GLU A 148 -7.30 -22.15 0.00
N TYR A 149 -7.18 -21.68 1.25
CA TYR A 149 -6.38 -20.50 1.58
C TYR A 149 -4.90 -20.68 1.19
N ALA A 150 -4.27 -21.81 1.59
CA ALA A 150 -2.87 -22.06 1.26
C ALA A 150 -2.63 -22.07 -0.25
N GLN A 151 -3.53 -22.72 -1.01
CA GLN A 151 -3.46 -22.77 -2.47
C GLN A 151 -3.62 -21.39 -3.12
N ILE A 152 -4.49 -20.52 -2.60
CA ILE A 152 -4.66 -19.15 -3.12
C ILE A 152 -3.38 -18.33 -2.87
N ILE A 153 -2.73 -18.48 -1.71
CA ILE A 153 -1.47 -17.78 -1.43
C ILE A 153 -0.36 -18.22 -2.39
N ASP A 154 -0.29 -19.51 -2.71
CA ASP A 154 0.66 -20.03 -3.70
C ASP A 154 0.37 -19.44 -5.10
N ASP A 155 -0.89 -19.36 -5.51
CA ASP A 155 -1.27 -18.78 -6.81
C ASP A 155 -0.94 -17.29 -6.90
N LEU A 156 -1.19 -16.51 -5.85
CA LEU A 156 -0.82 -15.10 -5.80
C LEU A 156 0.70 -14.93 -5.99
N SER A 157 1.50 -15.81 -5.39
CA SER A 157 2.95 -15.79 -5.54
C SER A 157 3.39 -16.10 -6.98
N VAL A 158 2.70 -17.04 -7.65
CA VAL A 158 2.92 -17.36 -9.06
C VAL A 158 2.50 -16.21 -9.97
N GLN A 159 1.32 -15.63 -9.77
CA GLN A 159 0.83 -14.47 -10.53
C GLN A 159 1.82 -13.29 -10.48
N ILE A 160 2.43 -13.04 -9.31
CA ILE A 160 3.46 -12.02 -9.17
C ILE A 160 4.72 -12.38 -9.96
N ALA A 161 5.18 -13.62 -9.86
CA ALA A 161 6.37 -14.06 -10.58
C ALA A 161 6.17 -13.96 -12.11
N GLU A 162 5.02 -14.38 -12.61
CA GLU A 162 4.66 -14.29 -14.02
C GLU A 162 4.52 -12.84 -14.49
N SER A 163 3.94 -11.96 -13.66
CA SER A 163 3.78 -10.55 -13.99
C SER A 163 5.10 -9.79 -14.13
N ARG A 164 6.20 -10.31 -13.56
CA ARG A 164 7.55 -9.74 -13.70
C ARG A 164 8.25 -10.14 -14.99
N VAL A 165 7.87 -11.27 -15.57
CA VAL A 165 8.50 -11.83 -16.78
C VAL A 165 7.80 -11.33 -18.04
N ALA A 166 6.50 -11.06 -17.95
CA ALA A 166 5.72 -10.57 -19.07
C ALA A 166 6.02 -9.09 -19.32
N GLU A 167 6.50 -8.74 -20.52
CA GLU A 167 6.69 -7.34 -20.94
C GLU A 167 5.38 -6.54 -20.93
N GLU A 168 4.25 -7.22 -20.97
CA GLU A 168 2.92 -6.65 -20.86
C GLU A 168 2.22 -7.22 -19.61
N HIS A 169 1.97 -6.37 -18.61
CA HIS A 169 1.24 -6.72 -17.39
C HIS A 169 -0.25 -6.94 -17.70
N LYS A 170 -0.59 -8.09 -18.29
CA LYS A 170 -1.95 -8.40 -18.81
C LYS A 170 -2.91 -8.92 -17.76
N ALA A 171 -2.48 -9.30 -16.58
CA ALA A 171 -3.34 -9.87 -15.55
C ALA A 171 -3.33 -9.06 -14.25
N ALA A 172 -4.48 -8.97 -13.59
CA ALA A 172 -4.58 -8.48 -12.23
C ALA A 172 -4.08 -9.54 -11.25
N ILE A 173 -3.38 -9.12 -10.20
CA ILE A 173 -3.03 -9.98 -9.07
C ILE A 173 -4.22 -9.92 -8.09
N SER A 174 -4.95 -11.03 -7.93
CA SER A 174 -6.20 -10.99 -7.18
C SER A 174 -6.59 -12.35 -6.59
N VAL A 175 -7.00 -12.33 -5.33
CA VAL A 175 -7.63 -13.48 -4.65
C VAL A 175 -8.88 -13.94 -5.38
N LEU A 176 -9.68 -13.03 -5.94
CA LEU A 176 -10.91 -13.41 -6.64
C LEU A 176 -10.62 -14.19 -7.93
N HIS A 177 -9.55 -13.83 -8.67
CA HIS A 177 -9.13 -14.64 -9.82
C HIS A 177 -8.66 -16.03 -9.39
N ALA A 178 -7.78 -16.12 -8.39
CA ALA A 178 -7.31 -17.40 -7.88
C ALA A 178 -8.45 -18.29 -7.35
N ALA A 179 -9.44 -17.70 -6.68
CA ALA A 179 -10.62 -18.43 -6.19
C ALA A 179 -11.51 -18.94 -7.34
N LEU A 180 -11.67 -18.14 -8.39
CA LEU A 180 -12.46 -18.50 -9.57
C LEU A 180 -11.77 -19.61 -10.37
N ASP A 181 -10.47 -19.49 -10.65
CA ASP A 181 -9.67 -20.45 -11.41
C ASP A 181 -9.67 -21.83 -10.73
N ARG A 182 -9.69 -21.86 -9.41
CA ARG A 182 -9.82 -23.10 -8.63
C ARG A 182 -11.24 -23.59 -8.46
N SER A 183 -12.22 -22.87 -9.01
CA SER A 183 -13.65 -23.20 -8.86
C SER A 183 -14.04 -23.41 -7.40
N ILE A 184 -13.61 -22.53 -6.50
CA ILE A 184 -13.89 -22.65 -5.06
C ILE A 184 -15.41 -22.66 -4.84
N PRO A 185 -15.94 -23.66 -4.10
CA PRO A 185 -17.37 -23.74 -3.83
C PRO A 185 -17.84 -22.51 -3.05
N GLY A 186 -18.98 -21.94 -3.48
CA GLY A 186 -19.56 -20.78 -2.78
C GLY A 186 -18.94 -19.43 -3.16
N PHE A 187 -18.34 -19.31 -4.34
CA PHE A 187 -17.79 -18.06 -4.86
C PHE A 187 -18.79 -16.90 -4.79
N ASP A 188 -20.06 -17.12 -5.07
CA ASP A 188 -21.12 -16.10 -4.92
C ASP A 188 -21.25 -15.61 -3.46
N GLY A 189 -21.05 -16.50 -2.49
CA GLY A 189 -21.00 -16.14 -1.08
C GLY A 189 -19.80 -15.25 -0.71
N ILE A 190 -18.64 -15.47 -1.37
CA ILE A 190 -17.47 -14.59 -1.25
C ILE A 190 -17.80 -13.20 -1.76
N VAL A 191 -18.38 -13.11 -2.97
CA VAL A 191 -18.76 -11.83 -3.58
C VAL A 191 -19.77 -11.07 -2.69
N GLN A 192 -20.80 -11.77 -2.22
CA GLN A 192 -21.80 -11.18 -1.31
C GLN A 192 -21.16 -10.66 -0.02
N HIS A 193 -20.32 -11.47 0.63
CA HIS A 193 -19.61 -11.09 1.85
C HIS A 193 -18.76 -9.83 1.64
N LEU A 194 -18.03 -9.76 0.53
CA LEU A 194 -17.19 -8.61 0.21
C LEU A 194 -18.01 -7.34 -0.04
N ALA A 195 -19.14 -7.45 -0.74
CA ALA A 195 -20.05 -6.32 -0.97
C ALA A 195 -20.62 -5.79 0.36
N GLU A 196 -21.06 -6.68 1.24
CA GLU A 196 -21.62 -6.33 2.56
C GLU A 196 -20.54 -5.70 3.46
N LYS A 197 -19.36 -6.33 3.57
CA LYS A 197 -18.26 -5.88 4.41
C LYS A 197 -17.70 -4.52 3.99
N SER A 198 -17.50 -4.33 2.69
CA SER A 198 -16.96 -3.09 2.13
C SER A 198 -18.01 -1.98 2.01
N ARG A 199 -19.30 -2.32 2.11
CA ARG A 199 -20.43 -1.45 1.79
C ARG A 199 -20.34 -0.87 0.36
N ARG A 200 -19.81 -1.67 -0.58
CA ARG A 200 -19.72 -1.30 -1.99
C ARG A 200 -20.66 -2.19 -2.79
N PRO A 201 -21.48 -1.60 -3.67
CA PRO A 201 -22.38 -2.40 -4.48
C PRO A 201 -21.61 -3.28 -5.45
N PHE A 202 -22.10 -4.49 -5.67
CA PHE A 202 -21.64 -5.34 -6.77
C PHE A 202 -22.23 -4.82 -8.08
N LEU A 203 -21.38 -4.75 -9.12
CA LEU A 203 -21.77 -4.32 -10.45
C LEU A 203 -21.37 -5.39 -11.48
N ASP A 204 -22.34 -5.83 -12.27
CA ASP A 204 -22.06 -6.68 -13.44
C ASP A 204 -21.59 -5.81 -14.61
N LEU A 205 -20.26 -5.74 -14.82
CA LEU A 205 -19.67 -5.00 -15.93
C LEU A 205 -20.06 -5.54 -17.32
N ASN A 206 -20.56 -6.79 -17.43
CA ASN A 206 -21.04 -7.30 -18.69
C ASN A 206 -22.31 -6.56 -19.17
N ALA A 207 -23.07 -5.95 -18.25
CA ALA A 207 -24.25 -5.15 -18.58
C ALA A 207 -23.93 -3.73 -19.05
N PHE A 208 -22.64 -3.34 -19.06
CA PHE A 208 -22.16 -2.03 -19.46
C PHE A 208 -21.27 -2.12 -20.69
N GLU A 209 -21.24 -1.07 -21.50
CA GLU A 209 -20.20 -0.83 -22.49
C GLU A 209 -19.11 0.07 -21.87
N PRO A 210 -17.98 -0.51 -21.43
CA PRO A 210 -16.91 0.30 -20.85
C PRO A 210 -16.41 1.33 -21.87
N GLN A 211 -16.28 2.57 -21.43
CA GLN A 211 -15.77 3.67 -22.24
C GLN A 211 -14.28 3.89 -21.93
N ALA A 212 -13.50 4.20 -22.96
CA ALA A 212 -12.13 4.65 -22.74
C ALA A 212 -12.17 6.08 -22.17
N VAL A 213 -11.70 6.22 -20.92
CA VAL A 213 -11.67 7.49 -20.18
C VAL A 213 -10.26 8.04 -20.17
N ASP A 214 -10.09 9.37 -20.17
CA ASP A 214 -8.78 9.99 -19.91
C ASP A 214 -8.42 9.84 -18.44
N LEU A 215 -7.41 9.04 -18.17
CA LEU A 215 -6.95 8.72 -16.81
C LEU A 215 -5.98 9.75 -16.23
N HIS A 216 -5.90 10.94 -16.81
CA HIS A 216 -5.04 12.06 -16.35
C HIS A 216 -3.56 11.67 -16.18
N GLY A 217 -3.07 10.78 -17.05
CA GLY A 217 -1.68 10.32 -17.05
C GLY A 217 -1.42 9.10 -16.13
N VAL A 218 -2.43 8.54 -15.48
CA VAL A 218 -2.28 7.29 -14.75
C VAL A 218 -2.18 6.12 -15.74
N PRO A 219 -1.10 5.30 -15.70
CA PRO A 219 -0.94 4.19 -16.62
C PRO A 219 -2.04 3.13 -16.44
N LYS A 220 -2.65 2.71 -17.54
CA LYS A 220 -3.66 1.64 -17.53
C LYS A 220 -3.11 0.35 -16.94
N SER A 221 -1.86 -0.01 -17.27
CA SER A 221 -1.17 -1.19 -16.72
C SER A 221 -1.06 -1.14 -15.19
N TYR A 222 -0.87 0.05 -14.60
CA TYR A 222 -0.88 0.23 -13.15
C TYR A 222 -2.25 -0.09 -12.55
N LEU A 223 -3.33 0.46 -13.12
CA LEU A 223 -4.70 0.20 -12.65
C LEU A 223 -5.05 -1.27 -12.76
N ARG A 224 -4.78 -1.89 -13.92
CA ARG A 224 -5.05 -3.30 -14.17
C ARG A 224 -4.34 -4.20 -13.15
N ARG A 225 -3.07 -3.94 -12.87
CA ARG A 225 -2.28 -4.70 -11.90
C ARG A 225 -2.83 -4.57 -10.47
N GLN A 226 -3.37 -3.41 -10.12
CA GLN A 226 -4.04 -3.16 -8.84
C GLN A 226 -5.44 -3.80 -8.73
N GLY A 227 -5.91 -4.49 -9.77
CA GLY A 227 -7.27 -5.02 -9.81
C GLY A 227 -8.34 -3.92 -9.87
N ALA A 228 -8.03 -2.80 -10.54
CA ALA A 228 -8.93 -1.66 -10.71
C ALA A 228 -9.15 -1.34 -12.19
N ILE A 229 -10.32 -0.87 -12.55
CA ILE A 229 -10.66 -0.42 -13.90
C ILE A 229 -11.57 0.80 -13.82
N VAL A 230 -11.20 1.90 -14.50
CA VAL A 230 -12.11 3.02 -14.73
C VAL A 230 -12.91 2.67 -15.99
N PHE A 231 -14.21 2.50 -15.86
CA PHE A 231 -15.04 2.00 -16.95
C PHE A 231 -16.00 3.04 -17.52
N ASP A 232 -16.17 4.17 -16.83
CA ASP A 232 -17.00 5.29 -17.29
C ASP A 232 -16.67 6.57 -16.52
N GLU A 233 -17.11 7.72 -17.07
CA GLU A 233 -17.07 9.03 -16.47
C GLU A 233 -18.45 9.68 -16.55
N VAL A 234 -19.00 10.08 -15.40
CA VAL A 234 -20.31 10.70 -15.32
C VAL A 234 -20.22 12.00 -14.52
N GLY A 235 -20.48 13.13 -15.19
CA GLY A 235 -20.48 14.44 -14.53
C GLY A 235 -19.14 14.89 -13.95
N GLY A 236 -18.02 14.40 -14.48
CA GLY A 236 -16.67 14.67 -13.97
C GLY A 236 -16.27 13.77 -12.78
N GLU A 237 -16.99 12.68 -12.53
CA GLU A 237 -16.70 11.69 -11.52
C GLU A 237 -16.45 10.33 -12.18
N PHE A 238 -15.44 9.57 -11.73
CA PHE A 238 -15.10 8.28 -12.31
C PHE A 238 -15.87 7.14 -11.67
N LEU A 239 -16.35 6.22 -12.52
CA LEU A 239 -16.91 4.94 -12.09
C LEU A 239 -15.80 3.88 -12.17
N VAL A 240 -15.46 3.31 -11.02
CA VAL A 240 -14.29 2.44 -10.85
C VAL A 240 -14.71 1.06 -10.39
N GLY A 241 -14.48 0.04 -11.21
CA GLY A 241 -14.58 -1.35 -10.82
C GLY A 241 -13.33 -1.82 -10.07
N ILE A 242 -13.47 -2.52 -8.95
CA ILE A 242 -12.36 -3.04 -8.16
C ILE A 242 -12.62 -4.50 -7.76
N LEU A 243 -11.55 -5.29 -7.73
CA LEU A 243 -11.59 -6.70 -7.31
C LEU A 243 -11.46 -6.84 -5.79
N ASN A 244 -10.74 -5.92 -5.13
CA ASN A 244 -10.59 -5.90 -3.68
C ASN A 244 -11.29 -4.67 -3.07
N PRO A 245 -12.58 -4.76 -2.75
CA PRO A 245 -13.35 -3.61 -2.27
C PRO A 245 -13.09 -3.29 -0.79
N VAL A 246 -12.47 -4.19 -0.02
CA VAL A 246 -12.16 -3.97 1.39
C VAL A 246 -10.87 -3.17 1.59
N ASP A 247 -10.02 -3.07 0.58
CA ASP A 247 -8.79 -2.28 0.62
C ASP A 247 -9.09 -0.77 0.56
N GLU A 248 -9.11 -0.13 1.73
CA GLU A 248 -9.33 1.32 1.81
C GLU A 248 -8.15 2.12 1.29
N THR A 249 -6.92 1.59 1.41
CA THR A 249 -5.72 2.26 0.96
C THR A 249 -5.71 2.34 -0.56
N LEU A 250 -6.02 1.24 -1.24
CA LEU A 250 -6.18 1.23 -2.70
C LEU A 250 -7.18 2.29 -3.17
N ARG A 251 -8.36 2.36 -2.54
CA ARG A 251 -9.38 3.34 -2.93
C ARG A 251 -8.94 4.79 -2.71
N LYS A 252 -8.24 5.08 -1.60
CA LYS A 252 -7.69 6.42 -1.33
C LYS A 252 -6.59 6.78 -2.33
N ASP A 253 -5.69 5.84 -2.61
CA ASP A 253 -4.59 6.02 -3.57
C ASP A 253 -5.14 6.29 -4.97
N LEU A 254 -6.11 5.48 -5.44
CA LEU A 254 -6.74 5.67 -6.75
C LEU A 254 -7.45 7.02 -6.85
N GLY A 255 -8.23 7.42 -5.84
CA GLY A 255 -8.88 8.73 -5.81
C GLY A 255 -7.88 9.88 -5.85
N HIS A 256 -6.73 9.71 -5.19
CA HIS A 256 -5.65 10.71 -5.22
C HIS A 256 -4.95 10.79 -6.58
N TYR A 257 -4.60 9.64 -7.17
CA TYR A 257 -3.90 9.58 -8.46
C TYR A 257 -4.77 10.04 -9.63
N LEU A 258 -6.04 9.67 -9.63
CA LEU A 258 -6.98 10.07 -10.68
C LEU A 258 -7.39 11.56 -10.57
N GLY A 259 -7.26 12.16 -9.38
CA GLY A 259 -7.48 13.60 -9.16
C GLY A 259 -8.94 14.06 -9.26
N VAL A 260 -9.88 13.12 -9.37
CA VAL A 260 -11.32 13.36 -9.45
C VAL A 260 -12.08 12.46 -8.48
N PRO A 261 -13.31 12.80 -8.07
CA PRO A 261 -14.13 11.91 -7.27
C PRO A 261 -14.35 10.56 -7.94
N CYS A 262 -14.25 9.47 -7.16
CA CYS A 262 -14.37 8.11 -7.68
C CYS A 262 -15.48 7.35 -6.94
N HIS A 263 -16.34 6.67 -7.70
CA HIS A 263 -17.34 5.74 -7.21
C HIS A 263 -16.87 4.31 -7.43
N PHE A 264 -16.68 3.57 -6.35
CA PHE A 264 -16.11 2.22 -6.38
C PHE A 264 -17.19 1.15 -6.31
N TYR A 265 -17.07 0.16 -7.20
CA TYR A 265 -17.96 -0.98 -7.33
C TYR A 265 -17.15 -2.27 -7.24
N LEU A 266 -17.65 -3.27 -6.51
CA LEU A 266 -17.11 -4.62 -6.61
C LEU A 266 -17.53 -5.22 -7.94
N VAL A 267 -16.58 -5.81 -8.65
CA VAL A 267 -16.82 -6.45 -9.96
C VAL A 267 -16.31 -7.90 -9.96
N ALA A 268 -16.94 -8.73 -10.78
CA ALA A 268 -16.48 -10.12 -10.97
C ALA A 268 -15.20 -10.17 -11.81
N PRO A 269 -14.26 -11.11 -11.56
CA PRO A 269 -13.00 -11.24 -12.29
C PRO A 269 -13.18 -11.38 -13.80
N GLU A 270 -14.07 -12.26 -14.25
CA GLU A 270 -14.33 -12.47 -15.69
C GLU A 270 -14.86 -11.21 -16.38
N ALA A 271 -15.74 -10.46 -15.70
CA ALA A 271 -16.29 -9.21 -16.23
C ALA A 271 -15.24 -8.10 -16.26
N PHE A 272 -14.33 -8.10 -15.28
CA PHE A 272 -13.18 -7.21 -15.21
C PHE A 272 -12.24 -7.44 -16.40
N ASP A 273 -11.85 -8.68 -16.68
CA ASP A 273 -10.95 -9.02 -17.79
C ASP A 273 -11.57 -8.65 -19.15
N LYS A 274 -12.83 -9.01 -19.36
CA LYS A 274 -13.56 -8.65 -20.60
C LYS A 274 -13.68 -7.13 -20.79
N ALA A 275 -13.84 -6.38 -19.71
CA ALA A 275 -13.89 -4.94 -19.77
C ALA A 275 -12.52 -4.34 -20.18
N TRP A 276 -11.42 -4.86 -19.64
CA TRP A 276 -10.07 -4.48 -20.05
C TRP A 276 -9.78 -4.82 -21.53
N GLU A 277 -10.22 -5.97 -22.03
CA GLU A 277 -10.09 -6.32 -23.45
C GLU A 277 -10.80 -5.31 -24.37
N LYS A 278 -11.94 -4.77 -23.94
CA LYS A 278 -12.71 -3.78 -24.71
C LYS A 278 -12.08 -2.37 -24.68
N ILE A 279 -11.56 -1.95 -23.52
CA ILE A 279 -10.97 -0.60 -23.38
C ILE A 279 -9.61 -0.52 -24.09
N GLY A 280 -8.93 -1.66 -24.26
CA GLY A 280 -7.58 -1.74 -24.82
C GLY A 280 -6.50 -1.21 -23.85
N ASP A 281 -5.27 -1.60 -24.12
CA ASP A 281 -4.10 -1.13 -23.37
C ASP A 281 -3.74 0.32 -23.68
#